data_aebd4050c4fc65b7ed7314ce43830d62
#
_entry.id   aebd4050c4fc65b7ed7314ce43830d62
#
_cell.length_a   1.000
_cell.length_b   1.000
_cell.length_c   1.000
_cell.angle_alpha   90.00
_cell.angle_beta   90.00
_cell.angle_gamma   90.00
#
_symmetry.space_group_name_H-M   'P 1'
#
loop_
_entity.id
_entity.type
_entity.pdbx_description
1 polymer ?
#
loop_
_entity_poly.entity_id
_entity_poly.type
_entity_poly.pdbx_seq_one_letter_code
_entity_poly.pdbx_strand_id
1 'polypeptide(L)'
;YIISLNIEGTLTGTIDFNQAGNAYVRVDGVNDDVFIHSKNVKDAIQGDKVLIVTYNFKGKKMEGSVLEVLERKRDTFVGTFQLIKHKEFGFVVCDKKHINTDIFIPLGKNGGANEGDKVVVKMTEWRSGEKNPTGEIISVLGVPGDHETEIHSILAEYGLPYSFPEEVEREAQEIDQRILEREVEKRRDMRNICTFTIDPKDAKDFDDALSIQKLENGNWEIGVHIADVSHYV
;
A
#
# COMPACT_ATOMS: atom_id res chain seq x y z
N TYR A 1 37.99 -20.49 13.66
CA TYR A 1 37.37 -21.78 13.26
C TYR A 1 36.63 -21.51 11.97
N ILE A 2 37.17 -22.00 10.84
CA ILE A 2 36.51 -22.01 9.54
C ILE A 2 35.56 -23.23 9.57
N ILE A 3 34.28 -22.99 9.74
CA ILE A 3 33.27 -24.03 9.54
C ILE A 3 33.17 -24.21 8.03
N SER A 4 33.62 -25.35 7.52
CA SER A 4 33.37 -25.75 6.14
C SER A 4 31.84 -25.92 5.98
N LEU A 5 31.21 -25.00 5.28
CA LEU A 5 29.79 -25.07 4.93
C LEU A 5 29.60 -26.27 3.99
N ASN A 6 29.05 -27.35 4.51
CA ASN A 6 28.56 -28.45 3.70
C ASN A 6 27.27 -27.95 3.03
N ILE A 7 27.28 -27.78 1.73
CA ILE A 7 26.17 -27.26 0.91
C ILE A 7 24.92 -28.15 0.98
N GLU A 8 25.02 -29.38 1.49
CA GLU A 8 23.92 -30.32 1.67
C GLU A 8 22.93 -29.96 2.81
N GLY A 9 23.19 -28.89 3.59
CA GLY A 9 22.34 -28.48 4.72
C GLY A 9 21.62 -27.14 4.49
N THR A 10 21.47 -26.67 3.24
CA THR A 10 20.74 -25.44 2.95
C THR A 10 19.27 -25.71 2.67
N LEU A 11 18.39 -24.83 3.20
CA LEU A 11 16.96 -24.87 3.00
C LEU A 11 16.47 -23.51 2.46
N THR A 12 15.37 -23.54 1.73
CA THR A 12 14.71 -22.32 1.25
C THR A 12 13.36 -22.22 1.93
N GLY A 13 13.01 -21.01 2.39
CA GLY A 13 11.73 -20.78 3.04
C GLY A 13 11.38 -19.30 3.14
N THR A 14 10.20 -19.01 3.71
CA THR A 14 9.71 -17.65 3.95
C THR A 14 10.01 -17.23 5.39
N ILE A 15 10.64 -16.06 5.54
CA ILE A 15 11.03 -15.52 6.84
C ILE A 15 9.91 -14.71 7.48
N ASP A 16 9.68 -14.94 8.78
CA ASP A 16 8.69 -14.24 9.60
C ASP A 16 9.34 -13.73 10.90
N PHE A 17 9.22 -12.43 11.17
CA PHE A 17 9.86 -11.78 12.32
C PHE A 17 8.93 -11.69 13.52
N ASN A 18 9.46 -11.96 14.71
CA ASN A 18 8.76 -11.67 15.95
C ASN A 18 9.06 -10.25 16.48
N GLN A 19 8.34 -9.85 17.53
CA GLN A 19 8.49 -8.51 18.13
C GLN A 19 9.89 -8.24 18.71
N ALA A 20 10.64 -9.28 19.05
CA ALA A 20 11.99 -9.17 19.60
C ALA A 20 13.08 -9.08 18.51
N GLY A 21 12.71 -9.03 17.23
CA GLY A 21 13.64 -8.94 16.09
C GLY A 21 14.30 -10.28 15.71
N ASN A 22 13.97 -11.37 16.36
CA ASN A 22 14.32 -12.71 15.88
C ASN A 22 13.32 -13.15 14.81
N ALA A 23 13.69 -14.15 14.01
CA ALA A 23 12.84 -14.63 12.95
C ALA A 23 12.65 -16.14 13.00
N TYR A 24 11.64 -16.58 12.28
CA TYR A 24 11.36 -17.99 11.99
C TYR A 24 11.28 -18.15 10.47
N VAL A 25 11.89 -19.18 9.94
CA VAL A 25 11.80 -19.50 8.51
C VAL A 25 10.94 -20.74 8.36
N ARG A 26 9.80 -20.54 7.68
CA ARG A 26 8.90 -21.61 7.31
C ARG A 26 9.40 -22.26 6.02
N VAL A 27 9.71 -23.56 6.11
CA VAL A 27 10.23 -24.34 4.99
C VAL A 27 9.18 -25.35 4.57
N ASP A 28 8.85 -25.40 3.28
CA ASP A 28 7.87 -26.33 2.76
C ASP A 28 8.34 -27.80 2.97
N GLY A 29 7.45 -28.63 3.54
CA GLY A 29 7.74 -30.04 3.82
C GLY A 29 8.51 -30.29 5.12
N VAL A 30 8.79 -29.25 5.91
CA VAL A 30 9.40 -29.37 7.25
C VAL A 30 8.33 -28.99 8.28
N ASN A 31 8.14 -29.85 9.31
CA ASN A 31 7.08 -29.65 10.29
C ASN A 31 7.35 -28.47 11.25
N ASP A 32 8.61 -28.20 11.54
CA ASP A 32 9.02 -27.16 12.49
C ASP A 32 9.70 -26.00 11.77
N ASP A 33 9.33 -24.77 12.13
CA ASP A 33 9.98 -23.56 11.65
C ASP A 33 11.43 -23.48 12.16
N VAL A 34 12.34 -22.99 11.31
CA VAL A 34 13.75 -22.80 11.68
C VAL A 34 13.91 -21.46 12.37
N PHE A 35 14.39 -21.46 13.61
CA PHE A 35 14.65 -20.24 14.38
C PHE A 35 15.93 -19.54 13.88
N ILE A 36 15.82 -18.25 13.60
CA ILE A 36 16.94 -17.38 13.19
C ILE A 36 17.10 -16.26 14.23
N HIS A 37 18.26 -16.21 14.86
CA HIS A 37 18.58 -15.12 15.79
C HIS A 37 18.72 -13.79 15.03
N SER A 38 18.31 -12.65 15.61
CA SER A 38 18.34 -11.31 15.02
C SER A 38 19.69 -10.94 14.37
N LYS A 39 20.81 -11.37 14.93
CA LYS A 39 22.17 -11.17 14.37
C LYS A 39 22.45 -11.96 13.10
N ASN A 40 21.63 -12.97 12.79
CA ASN A 40 21.84 -13.92 11.68
C ASN A 40 20.81 -13.73 10.56
N VAL A 41 19.97 -12.70 10.59
CA VAL A 41 18.93 -12.44 9.59
C VAL A 41 19.46 -11.66 8.37
N LYS A 42 20.68 -11.13 8.45
CA LYS A 42 21.29 -10.26 7.42
C LYS A 42 20.36 -9.10 7.03
N ASP A 43 20.15 -8.91 5.72
CA ASP A 43 19.29 -7.91 5.11
C ASP A 43 17.86 -8.44 4.79
N ALA A 44 17.48 -9.61 5.33
CA ALA A 44 16.13 -10.13 5.16
C ALA A 44 15.11 -9.27 5.92
N ILE A 45 13.94 -9.10 5.31
CA ILE A 45 12.78 -8.43 5.89
C ILE A 45 11.58 -9.35 5.94
N GLN A 46 10.51 -8.89 6.57
CA GLN A 46 9.26 -9.63 6.74
C GLN A 46 8.71 -10.16 5.42
N GLY A 47 8.57 -11.48 5.33
CA GLY A 47 7.95 -12.17 4.20
C GLY A 47 8.89 -12.49 3.03
N ASP A 48 10.19 -12.14 3.13
CA ASP A 48 11.16 -12.50 2.09
C ASP A 48 11.31 -14.02 1.95
N LYS A 49 11.62 -14.46 0.73
CA LYS A 49 12.08 -15.82 0.48
C LYS A 49 13.58 -15.88 0.62
N VAL A 50 14.05 -16.71 1.54
CA VAL A 50 15.45 -16.76 1.93
C VAL A 50 16.06 -18.13 1.78
N LEU A 51 17.35 -18.17 1.46
CA LEU A 51 18.21 -19.34 1.58
C LEU A 51 18.83 -19.32 2.98
N ILE A 52 18.70 -20.39 3.71
CA ILE A 52 19.25 -20.55 5.06
C ILE A 52 20.18 -21.76 5.16
N VAL A 53 21.11 -21.69 6.07
CA VAL A 53 21.84 -22.87 6.57
C VAL A 53 21.31 -23.21 7.95
N THR A 54 21.13 -24.49 8.23
CA THR A 54 20.61 -24.98 9.51
C THR A 54 21.70 -25.62 10.35
N TYR A 55 21.56 -25.42 11.66
CA TYR A 55 22.43 -26.04 12.66
C TYR A 55 21.57 -26.98 13.52
N ASN A 56 21.91 -28.25 13.50
CA ASN A 56 21.21 -29.25 14.30
C ASN A 56 21.93 -29.42 15.65
N PHE A 57 21.30 -28.93 16.73
CA PHE A 57 21.73 -29.24 18.09
C PHE A 57 20.87 -30.41 18.61
N LYS A 58 21.51 -31.53 19.00
CA LYS A 58 20.82 -32.69 19.55
C LYS A 58 19.79 -32.29 20.63
N GLY A 59 18.49 -32.56 20.32
CA GLY A 59 17.39 -32.36 21.27
C GLY A 59 16.86 -30.94 21.42
N LYS A 60 17.24 -29.98 20.57
CA LYS A 60 16.73 -28.59 20.55
C LYS A 60 16.05 -28.28 19.23
N LYS A 61 15.25 -27.20 19.23
CA LYS A 61 14.65 -26.65 18.01
C LYS A 61 15.73 -26.35 16.97
N MET A 62 15.37 -26.50 15.69
CA MET A 62 16.27 -26.24 14.56
C MET A 62 16.60 -24.74 14.53
N GLU A 63 17.88 -24.40 14.56
CA GLU A 63 18.39 -23.03 14.42
C GLU A 63 19.13 -22.88 13.10
N GLY A 64 19.19 -21.65 12.60
CA GLY A 64 19.86 -21.36 11.33
C GLY A 64 20.37 -19.94 11.20
N SER A 65 20.92 -19.67 10.03
CA SER A 65 21.33 -18.33 9.59
C SER A 65 20.91 -18.11 8.14
N VAL A 66 20.47 -16.89 7.83
CA VAL A 66 20.21 -16.49 6.45
C VAL A 66 21.53 -16.42 5.69
N LEU A 67 21.61 -17.08 4.55
CA LEU A 67 22.71 -17.00 3.62
C LEU A 67 22.49 -15.90 2.59
N GLU A 68 21.27 -15.84 2.04
CA GLU A 68 20.92 -14.95 0.95
C GLU A 68 19.40 -14.71 0.93
N VAL A 69 18.99 -13.52 0.51
CA VAL A 69 17.59 -13.21 0.16
C VAL A 69 17.42 -13.54 -1.32
N LEU A 70 16.61 -14.57 -1.61
CA LEU A 70 16.37 -15.06 -2.97
C LEU A 70 15.32 -14.23 -3.69
N GLU A 71 14.27 -13.82 -2.95
CA GLU A 71 13.17 -13.04 -3.48
C GLU A 71 12.70 -12.06 -2.42
N ARG A 72 12.68 -10.78 -2.77
CA ARG A 72 12.20 -9.72 -1.91
C ARG A 72 10.67 -9.65 -1.98
N LYS A 73 10.01 -9.79 -0.84
CA LYS A 73 8.54 -9.68 -0.78
C LYS A 73 8.04 -8.27 -1.06
N ARG A 74 8.83 -7.28 -0.63
CA ARG A 74 8.46 -5.86 -0.69
C ARG A 74 9.72 -5.00 -0.82
N ASP A 75 9.68 -4.03 -1.70
CA ASP A 75 10.73 -3.02 -1.86
C ASP A 75 10.23 -1.59 -1.56
N THR A 76 8.93 -1.43 -1.30
CA THR A 76 8.26 -0.15 -1.12
C THR A 76 7.67 -0.05 0.29
N PHE A 77 7.89 1.08 0.96
CA PHE A 77 7.50 1.33 2.35
C PHE A 77 6.90 2.72 2.51
N VAL A 78 6.04 2.86 3.51
CA VAL A 78 5.51 4.15 3.95
C VAL A 78 6.22 4.56 5.23
N GLY A 79 6.53 5.83 5.34
CA GLY A 79 7.17 6.37 6.54
C GLY A 79 7.24 7.88 6.55
N THR A 80 7.93 8.42 7.54
CA THR A 80 8.14 9.85 7.71
C THR A 80 9.58 10.21 7.35
N PHE A 81 9.75 11.18 6.46
CA PHE A 81 11.06 11.66 6.05
C PHE A 81 11.67 12.55 7.11
N GLN A 82 12.91 12.27 7.48
CA GLN A 82 13.71 13.05 8.42
C GLN A 82 14.98 13.54 7.74
N LEU A 83 15.09 14.85 7.59
CA LEU A 83 16.29 15.48 7.01
C LEU A 83 17.35 15.66 8.09
N ILE A 84 18.57 15.31 7.81
CA ILE A 84 19.69 15.57 8.72
C ILE A 84 20.10 17.04 8.61
N LYS A 85 19.97 17.78 9.71
CA LYS A 85 20.33 19.21 9.79
C LYS A 85 21.71 19.47 9.21
N HIS A 86 21.79 20.46 8.32
CA HIS A 86 23.03 20.88 7.61
C HIS A 86 23.59 19.85 6.62
N LYS A 87 22.84 18.82 6.26
CA LYS A 87 23.19 17.85 5.24
C LYS A 87 22.04 17.69 4.25
N GLU A 88 22.41 17.39 3.01
CA GLU A 88 21.42 17.24 1.92
C GLU A 88 20.97 15.78 1.76
N PHE A 89 21.01 15.00 2.84
CA PHE A 89 20.51 13.64 2.89
C PHE A 89 19.62 13.44 4.13
N GLY A 90 18.83 12.40 4.13
CA GLY A 90 17.94 12.08 5.25
C GLY A 90 17.70 10.60 5.40
N PHE A 91 16.70 10.30 6.20
CA PHE A 91 16.23 8.94 6.44
C PHE A 91 14.71 8.92 6.37
N VAL A 92 14.15 7.80 5.94
CA VAL A 92 12.73 7.52 6.12
C VAL A 92 12.56 6.55 7.27
N VAL A 93 11.87 7.01 8.30
CA VAL A 93 11.46 6.19 9.45
C VAL A 93 10.16 5.51 9.07
N CYS A 94 10.21 4.20 8.85
CA CYS A 94 9.04 3.44 8.39
C CYS A 94 7.99 3.29 9.49
N ASP A 95 6.70 3.43 9.12
CA ASP A 95 5.57 3.38 10.06
C ASP A 95 5.36 2.00 10.66
N LYS A 96 5.52 0.97 9.86
CA LYS A 96 5.35 -0.43 10.28
C LYS A 96 6.68 -1.13 10.36
N LYS A 97 6.79 -2.08 11.28
CA LYS A 97 7.97 -2.91 11.51
C LYS A 97 8.17 -4.00 10.44
N HIS A 98 7.87 -3.70 9.17
CA HIS A 98 8.23 -4.61 8.08
C HIS A 98 9.74 -4.62 7.84
N ILE A 99 10.38 -3.54 8.19
CA ILE A 99 11.83 -3.37 8.24
C ILE A 99 12.21 -2.80 9.61
N ASN A 100 13.26 -3.33 10.22
CA ASN A 100 13.68 -2.94 11.57
C ASN A 100 14.74 -1.82 11.58
N THR A 101 14.89 -1.11 10.48
CA THR A 101 15.87 -0.02 10.32
C THR A 101 15.29 1.07 9.44
N ASP A 102 15.83 2.29 9.57
CA ASP A 102 15.45 3.41 8.72
C ASP A 102 16.08 3.26 7.33
N ILE A 103 15.46 3.84 6.31
CA ILE A 103 15.94 3.80 4.94
C ILE A 103 16.71 5.10 4.67
N PHE A 104 17.98 4.97 4.29
CA PHE A 104 18.84 6.10 3.94
C PHE A 104 18.45 6.68 2.59
N ILE A 105 18.24 8.01 2.55
CA ILE A 105 17.88 8.77 1.34
C ILE A 105 19.06 9.67 0.96
N PRO A 106 19.81 9.35 -0.09
CA PRO A 106 20.91 10.16 -0.54
C PRO A 106 20.43 11.48 -1.16
N LEU A 107 21.38 12.42 -1.31
CA LEU A 107 21.17 13.69 -1.99
C LEU A 107 20.48 13.50 -3.36
N GLY A 108 19.47 14.31 -3.63
CA GLY A 108 18.73 14.30 -4.90
C GLY A 108 17.75 13.14 -5.06
N LYS A 109 17.56 12.30 -4.02
CA LYS A 109 16.62 11.18 -4.01
C LYS A 109 15.43 11.40 -3.07
N ASN A 110 15.26 12.63 -2.57
CA ASN A 110 14.18 12.99 -1.65
C ASN A 110 12.81 13.24 -2.33
N GLY A 111 12.71 13.17 -3.67
CA GLY A 111 11.45 13.33 -4.39
C GLY A 111 10.68 14.64 -4.11
N GLY A 112 11.38 15.69 -3.66
CA GLY A 112 10.78 16.96 -3.24
C GLY A 112 10.18 16.97 -1.83
N ALA A 113 10.37 15.91 -1.05
CA ALA A 113 9.88 15.81 0.33
C ALA A 113 10.61 16.81 1.25
N ASN A 114 9.85 17.41 2.18
CA ASN A 114 10.34 18.23 3.26
C ASN A 114 10.49 17.44 4.56
N GLU A 115 11.18 18.03 5.54
CA GLU A 115 11.27 17.49 6.90
C GLU A 115 9.88 17.21 7.48
N GLY A 116 9.64 15.97 7.91
CA GLY A 116 8.41 15.56 8.54
C GLY A 116 7.30 15.07 7.60
N ASP A 117 7.49 15.18 6.28
CA ASP A 117 6.49 14.70 5.33
C ASP A 117 6.32 13.16 5.40
N LYS A 118 5.08 12.73 5.24
CA LYS A 118 4.71 11.34 5.01
C LYS A 118 5.02 10.98 3.56
N VAL A 119 5.77 9.91 3.35
CA VAL A 119 6.29 9.56 2.02
C VAL A 119 6.17 8.07 1.73
N VAL A 120 6.17 7.75 0.44
CA VAL A 120 6.42 6.40 -0.07
C VAL A 120 7.86 6.33 -0.53
N VAL A 121 8.62 5.41 0.03
CA VAL A 121 10.03 5.18 -0.30
C VAL A 121 10.20 3.82 -0.94
N LYS A 122 10.97 3.78 -2.03
CA LYS A 122 11.41 2.55 -2.65
C LYS A 122 12.84 2.25 -2.23
N MET A 123 13.04 1.08 -1.63
CA MET A 123 14.37 0.57 -1.31
C MET A 123 15.06 0.15 -2.61
N THR A 124 16.23 0.72 -2.88
CA THR A 124 17.00 0.47 -4.11
C THR A 124 18.13 -0.51 -3.90
N GLU A 125 18.77 -0.47 -2.74
CA GLU A 125 19.92 -1.31 -2.43
C GLU A 125 20.04 -1.54 -0.92
N TRP A 126 20.47 -2.73 -0.53
CA TRP A 126 20.95 -3.02 0.83
C TRP A 126 22.18 -3.90 0.75
N ARG A 127 23.35 -3.29 0.90
CA ARG A 127 24.60 -4.03 0.84
C ARG A 127 24.88 -4.77 2.14
N SER A 128 25.42 -5.97 2.01
CA SER A 128 25.83 -6.77 3.18
C SER A 128 26.81 -5.99 4.06
N GLY A 129 26.48 -5.88 5.35
CA GLY A 129 27.26 -5.15 6.35
C GLY A 129 26.87 -3.67 6.52
N GLU A 130 26.01 -3.11 5.70
CA GLU A 130 25.44 -1.78 5.91
C GLU A 130 24.30 -1.85 6.93
N LYS A 131 24.26 -0.86 7.83
CA LYS A 131 23.23 -0.76 8.87
C LYS A 131 21.86 -0.42 8.29
N ASN A 132 21.84 0.46 7.29
CA ASN A 132 20.63 1.01 6.69
C ASN A 132 20.60 0.71 5.20
N PRO A 133 19.48 0.27 4.63
CA PRO A 133 19.31 0.21 3.19
C PRO A 133 19.27 1.61 2.59
N THR A 134 19.62 1.72 1.32
CA THR A 134 19.46 2.95 0.53
C THR A 134 18.14 2.90 -0.22
N GLY A 135 17.48 4.05 -0.31
CA GLY A 135 16.22 4.19 -1.05
C GLY A 135 16.07 5.53 -1.74
N GLU A 136 14.98 5.65 -2.47
CA GLU A 136 14.52 6.89 -3.07
C GLU A 136 13.05 7.14 -2.74
N ILE A 137 12.70 8.37 -2.45
CA ILE A 137 11.29 8.76 -2.24
C ILE A 137 10.64 8.85 -3.61
N ILE A 138 9.59 8.02 -3.81
CA ILE A 138 8.85 7.93 -5.07
C ILE A 138 7.54 8.72 -5.03
N SER A 139 7.02 9.03 -3.84
CA SER A 139 5.82 9.86 -3.67
C SER A 139 5.83 10.56 -2.32
N VAL A 140 5.38 11.81 -2.31
CA VAL A 140 5.08 12.58 -1.10
C VAL A 140 3.57 12.53 -0.88
N LEU A 141 3.13 11.98 0.24
CA LEU A 141 1.71 11.80 0.56
C LEU A 141 1.11 13.02 1.25
N GLY A 142 1.93 13.79 1.96
CA GLY A 142 1.51 15.01 2.65
C GLY A 142 2.00 15.08 4.10
N VAL A 143 1.31 15.91 4.90
CA VAL A 143 1.64 16.13 6.31
C VAL A 143 0.99 15.04 7.17
N PRO A 144 1.73 14.39 8.09
CA PRO A 144 1.16 13.42 9.03
C PRO A 144 -0.02 13.99 9.82
N GLY A 145 -1.08 13.19 9.97
CA GLY A 145 -2.30 13.57 10.68
C GLY A 145 -3.36 14.25 9.83
N ASP A 146 -3.06 14.63 8.61
CA ASP A 146 -4.07 15.01 7.64
C ASP A 146 -4.86 13.78 7.16
N HIS A 147 -6.19 13.92 7.04
CA HIS A 147 -7.07 12.80 6.77
C HIS A 147 -6.76 12.09 5.44
N GLU A 148 -6.55 12.84 4.37
CA GLU A 148 -6.21 12.28 3.05
C GLU A 148 -4.82 11.62 3.07
N THR A 149 -3.85 12.26 3.72
CA THR A 149 -2.50 11.71 3.89
C THR A 149 -2.53 10.36 4.60
N GLU A 150 -3.32 10.22 5.67
CA GLU A 150 -3.43 8.96 6.40
C GLU A 150 -4.12 7.87 5.56
N ILE A 151 -5.16 8.20 4.80
CA ILE A 151 -5.82 7.26 3.88
C ILE A 151 -4.85 6.80 2.79
N HIS A 152 -4.18 7.74 2.11
CA HIS A 152 -3.20 7.43 1.07
C HIS A 152 -2.03 6.59 1.62
N SER A 153 -1.62 6.85 2.86
CA SER A 153 -0.60 6.05 3.55
C SER A 153 -1.04 4.60 3.73
N ILE A 154 -2.29 4.38 4.13
CA ILE A 154 -2.85 3.03 4.27
C ILE A 154 -2.92 2.34 2.90
N LEU A 155 -3.44 3.02 1.87
CA LEU A 155 -3.53 2.45 0.53
C LEU A 155 -2.14 2.05 0.00
N ALA A 156 -1.16 2.96 0.08
CA ALA A 156 0.22 2.71 -0.34
C ALA A 156 0.85 1.55 0.43
N GLU A 157 0.60 1.47 1.75
CA GLU A 157 1.10 0.39 2.60
C GLU A 157 0.62 -0.99 2.17
N TYR A 158 -0.61 -1.09 1.65
CA TYR A 158 -1.17 -2.33 1.14
C TYR A 158 -0.96 -2.53 -0.37
N GLY A 159 -0.20 -1.63 -1.02
CA GLY A 159 0.05 -1.69 -2.46
C GLY A 159 -1.20 -1.40 -3.30
N LEU A 160 -2.17 -0.70 -2.74
CA LEU A 160 -3.36 -0.25 -3.44
C LEU A 160 -3.11 1.11 -4.10
N PRO A 161 -3.75 1.40 -5.24
CA PRO A 161 -3.67 2.71 -5.87
C PRO A 161 -4.20 3.81 -4.92
N TYR A 162 -3.49 4.91 -4.82
CA TYR A 162 -3.87 6.10 -4.04
C TYR A 162 -3.95 7.36 -4.90
N SER A 163 -3.73 7.23 -6.20
CA SER A 163 -3.95 8.25 -7.22
C SER A 163 -4.41 7.58 -8.51
N PHE A 164 -5.15 8.30 -9.33
CA PHE A 164 -5.48 7.83 -10.67
C PHE A 164 -4.32 8.10 -11.64
N PRO A 165 -4.18 7.32 -12.71
CA PRO A 165 -3.26 7.66 -13.81
C PRO A 165 -3.59 9.03 -14.40
N GLU A 166 -2.57 9.79 -14.80
CA GLU A 166 -2.75 11.14 -15.38
C GLU A 166 -3.71 11.18 -16.58
N GLU A 167 -3.72 10.09 -17.36
CA GLU A 167 -4.65 9.96 -18.50
C GLU A 167 -6.11 9.93 -18.05
N VAL A 168 -6.40 9.19 -16.97
CA VAL A 168 -7.75 9.08 -16.39
C VAL A 168 -8.18 10.41 -15.78
N GLU A 169 -7.29 11.09 -15.05
CA GLU A 169 -7.59 12.42 -14.48
C GLU A 169 -7.87 13.45 -15.58
N ARG A 170 -7.08 13.45 -16.66
CA ARG A 170 -7.29 14.34 -17.80
C ARG A 170 -8.64 14.05 -18.48
N GLU A 171 -8.95 12.79 -18.73
CA GLU A 171 -10.21 12.37 -19.35
C GLU A 171 -11.41 12.79 -18.49
N ALA A 172 -11.31 12.62 -17.17
CA ALA A 172 -12.34 13.07 -16.22
C ALA A 172 -12.51 14.59 -16.24
N GLN A 173 -11.43 15.38 -16.35
CA GLN A 173 -11.48 16.84 -16.46
C GLN A 173 -12.08 17.36 -17.77
N GLU A 174 -11.96 16.57 -18.85
CA GLU A 174 -12.53 16.90 -20.17
C GLU A 174 -14.05 16.62 -20.25
N ILE A 175 -14.63 15.90 -19.31
CA ILE A 175 -16.06 15.62 -19.26
C ILE A 175 -16.83 16.92 -19.06
N ASP A 176 -17.73 17.24 -19.99
CA ASP A 176 -18.61 18.41 -19.87
C ASP A 176 -19.68 18.16 -18.79
N GLN A 177 -19.55 18.86 -17.68
CA GLN A 177 -20.49 18.76 -16.54
C GLN A 177 -21.84 19.43 -16.78
N ARG A 178 -22.02 20.14 -17.91
CA ARG A 178 -23.27 20.78 -18.26
C ARG A 178 -24.26 19.78 -18.82
N ILE A 179 -25.51 19.82 -18.35
CA ILE A 179 -26.60 19.09 -18.94
C ILE A 179 -26.97 19.78 -20.24
N LEU A 180 -26.61 19.18 -21.36
CA LEU A 180 -26.86 19.73 -22.70
C LEU A 180 -28.32 19.51 -23.10
N GLU A 181 -28.94 20.50 -23.77
CA GLU A 181 -30.34 20.42 -24.23
C GLU A 181 -30.60 19.15 -25.07
N ARG A 182 -29.66 18.75 -25.91
CA ARG A 182 -29.74 17.52 -26.71
C ARG A 182 -29.88 16.24 -25.85
N GLU A 183 -29.39 16.27 -24.59
CA GLU A 183 -29.52 15.13 -23.66
C GLU A 183 -30.90 15.15 -22.97
N VAL A 184 -31.42 16.35 -22.69
CA VAL A 184 -32.77 16.52 -22.17
C VAL A 184 -33.81 16.01 -23.19
N GLU A 185 -33.64 16.36 -24.47
CA GLU A 185 -34.53 15.93 -25.57
C GLU A 185 -34.60 14.42 -25.74
N LYS A 186 -33.50 13.70 -25.45
CA LYS A 186 -33.45 12.24 -25.56
C LYS A 186 -34.10 11.51 -24.38
N ARG A 187 -34.40 12.19 -23.30
CA ARG A 187 -34.85 11.61 -22.04
C ARG A 187 -36.23 12.04 -21.72
N ARG A 188 -36.96 11.25 -20.91
CA ARG A 188 -38.24 11.66 -20.35
C ARG A 188 -38.02 12.76 -19.29
N ASP A 189 -38.60 13.91 -19.51
CA ASP A 189 -38.49 15.03 -18.57
C ASP A 189 -39.36 14.81 -17.32
N MET A 190 -38.74 14.64 -16.17
CA MET A 190 -39.38 14.40 -14.88
C MET A 190 -39.39 15.65 -13.99
N ARG A 191 -38.91 16.82 -14.47
CA ARG A 191 -38.77 18.04 -13.66
C ARG A 191 -40.06 18.60 -13.08
N ASN A 192 -41.21 18.26 -13.70
CA ASN A 192 -42.52 18.68 -13.25
C ASN A 192 -43.30 17.59 -12.45
N ILE A 193 -42.65 16.44 -12.18
CA ILE A 193 -43.24 15.34 -11.43
C ILE A 193 -42.60 15.30 -10.04
N CYS A 194 -43.44 15.03 -9.03
CA CYS A 194 -42.93 14.86 -7.66
C CYS A 194 -41.90 13.75 -7.62
N THR A 195 -40.65 14.16 -7.47
CA THR A 195 -39.48 13.27 -7.44
C THR A 195 -38.66 13.56 -6.16
N PHE A 196 -38.26 12.52 -5.46
CA PHE A 196 -37.58 12.62 -4.17
C PHE A 196 -36.59 11.48 -3.96
N THR A 197 -35.60 11.70 -3.11
CA THR A 197 -34.65 10.70 -2.63
C THR A 197 -34.88 10.41 -1.15
N ILE A 198 -34.44 9.25 -0.66
CA ILE A 198 -34.50 8.87 0.75
C ILE A 198 -33.12 8.43 1.19
N ASP A 199 -32.31 9.38 1.56
CA ASP A 199 -30.89 9.20 1.89
C ASP A 199 -30.59 9.58 3.34
N PRO A 200 -29.47 9.12 3.92
CA PRO A 200 -28.95 9.64 5.16
C PRO A 200 -28.72 11.16 5.10
N LYS A 201 -28.87 11.85 6.22
CA LYS A 201 -28.76 13.31 6.30
C LYS A 201 -27.41 13.87 5.78
N ASP A 202 -26.35 13.07 5.86
CA ASP A 202 -24.97 13.38 5.48
C ASP A 202 -24.56 12.82 4.12
N ALA A 203 -25.52 12.23 3.37
CA ALA A 203 -25.26 11.77 2.00
C ALA A 203 -24.79 12.92 1.10
N LYS A 204 -23.78 12.67 0.29
CA LYS A 204 -23.20 13.64 -0.65
C LYS A 204 -23.50 13.31 -2.10
N ASP A 205 -23.86 12.08 -2.38
CA ASP A 205 -24.18 11.48 -3.66
C ASP A 205 -25.57 10.85 -3.60
N PHE A 206 -26.38 11.11 -4.61
CA PHE A 206 -27.76 10.63 -4.72
C PHE A 206 -27.85 9.73 -5.95
N ASP A 207 -27.71 8.42 -5.75
CA ASP A 207 -27.63 7.44 -6.84
C ASP A 207 -29.02 7.02 -7.31
N ASP A 208 -30.05 7.10 -6.44
CA ASP A 208 -31.40 6.70 -6.76
C ASP A 208 -32.44 7.74 -6.31
N ALA A 209 -33.56 7.75 -7.03
CA ALA A 209 -34.69 8.58 -6.72
C ALA A 209 -36.01 7.85 -7.04
N LEU A 210 -37.09 8.26 -6.38
CA LEU A 210 -38.40 7.81 -6.64
C LEU A 210 -39.29 8.96 -7.17
N SER A 211 -40.17 8.66 -8.10
CA SER A 211 -41.19 9.61 -8.51
C SER A 211 -42.59 9.04 -8.40
N ILE A 212 -43.57 9.90 -8.19
CA ILE A 212 -44.97 9.53 -8.07
C ILE A 212 -45.88 10.56 -8.75
N GLN A 213 -46.79 10.09 -9.56
CA GLN A 213 -47.86 10.91 -10.12
C GLN A 213 -49.15 10.14 -10.29
N LYS A 214 -50.29 10.83 -10.18
CA LYS A 214 -51.59 10.28 -10.45
C LYS A 214 -51.92 10.49 -11.95
N LEU A 215 -52.33 9.43 -12.62
CA LEU A 215 -52.72 9.47 -14.02
C LEU A 215 -54.21 9.85 -14.19
N GLU A 216 -54.58 10.32 -15.39
CA GLU A 216 -55.99 10.71 -15.72
C GLU A 216 -56.98 9.54 -15.55
N ASN A 217 -56.52 8.32 -15.76
CA ASN A 217 -57.32 7.11 -15.57
C ASN A 217 -57.54 6.71 -14.10
N GLY A 218 -57.04 7.52 -13.15
CA GLY A 218 -57.13 7.29 -11.71
C GLY A 218 -56.06 6.40 -11.12
N ASN A 219 -55.18 5.81 -11.94
CA ASN A 219 -54.05 5.00 -11.49
C ASN A 219 -52.87 5.87 -11.02
N TRP A 220 -51.92 5.24 -10.32
CA TRP A 220 -50.68 5.85 -9.95
C TRP A 220 -49.53 5.33 -10.84
N GLU A 221 -48.70 6.23 -11.31
CA GLU A 221 -47.41 5.89 -11.90
C GLU A 221 -46.32 6.13 -10.86
N ILE A 222 -45.51 5.11 -10.63
CA ILE A 222 -44.34 5.18 -9.74
C ILE A 222 -43.14 4.94 -10.59
N GLY A 223 -42.15 5.85 -10.52
CA GLY A 223 -40.86 5.73 -11.20
C GLY A 223 -39.76 5.41 -10.19
N VAL A 224 -38.82 4.55 -10.61
CA VAL A 224 -37.57 4.32 -9.92
C VAL A 224 -36.47 4.79 -10.87
N HIS A 225 -35.64 5.71 -10.40
CA HIS A 225 -34.62 6.37 -11.21
C HIS A 225 -33.27 6.05 -10.63
N ILE A 226 -32.35 5.62 -11.48
CA ILE A 226 -30.96 5.31 -11.11
C ILE A 226 -30.03 6.22 -11.90
N ALA A 227 -28.98 6.73 -11.26
CA ALA A 227 -27.99 7.56 -11.91
C ALA A 227 -27.36 6.84 -13.10
N ASP A 228 -27.36 7.49 -14.27
CA ASP A 228 -26.82 6.94 -15.53
C ASP A 228 -25.31 7.18 -15.60
N VAL A 229 -24.56 6.51 -14.73
CA VAL A 229 -23.10 6.63 -14.65
C VAL A 229 -22.45 6.22 -15.98
N SER A 230 -22.97 5.19 -16.65
CA SER A 230 -22.46 4.69 -17.92
C SER A 230 -22.60 5.69 -19.09
N HIS A 231 -23.29 6.82 -18.87
CA HIS A 231 -23.30 7.92 -19.82
C HIS A 231 -21.94 8.65 -19.93
N TYR A 232 -21.15 8.60 -18.86
CA TYR A 232 -19.86 9.30 -18.76
C TYR A 232 -18.67 8.36 -18.80
N VAL A 233 -18.84 7.10 -18.43
CA VAL A 233 -17.74 6.11 -18.23
C VAL A 233 -17.89 4.89 -19.13
#